data_84e8312446ca9b0320931294803767e4
#
_entry.id   84e8312446ca9b0320931294803767e4
#
_cell.length_a   1.000
_cell.length_b   1.000
_cell.length_c   1.000
_cell.angle_alpha   90.00
_cell.angle_beta   90.00
_cell.angle_gamma   90.00
#
_symmetry.space_group_name_H-M   'P 1'
#
loop_
_entity.id
_entity.type
_entity.pdbx_description
1 polymer ?
#
loop_
_entity_poly.entity_id
_entity_poly.type
_entity_poly.pdbx_seq_one_letter_code
_entity_poly.pdbx_strand_id
1 'polypeptide(L)' 'MASENGSGYLLFLWSPTGYTLRELDGEPPQVGHEFEDGGHLLVVNKIGASPLPGDTRACVFSVGK' A
#
# COMPACT_ATOMS: atom_id res chain seq x y z
N MET A 1 -9.60 20.59 -0.09
CA MET A 1 -9.43 20.09 -0.12
C MET A 1 -9.73 19.06 -0.27
N ALA A 2 -9.91 18.89 -0.19
CA ALA A 2 -10.06 17.94 -0.14
C ALA A 2 -10.00 17.04 -0.86
N SER A 3 -10.00 17.24 -1.45
CA SER A 3 -9.81 16.45 -2.27
C SER A 3 -9.04 15.41 -2.05
N GLU A 4 -8.36 15.64 -1.48
CA GLU A 4 -7.46 14.77 -1.16
C GLU A 4 -7.93 13.48 -0.83
N ASN A 5 -9.00 13.36 -0.36
CA ASN A 5 -9.41 12.10 0.11
C ASN A 5 -9.86 11.17 -0.96
N GLY A 6 -9.95 11.60 -2.17
CA GLY A 6 -10.36 10.72 -3.22
C GLY A 6 -9.21 10.11 -3.99
N SER A 7 -8.01 10.59 -3.74
CA SER A 7 -6.89 10.09 -4.50
C SER A 7 -5.84 9.59 -3.54
N GLY A 8 -5.12 8.59 -3.94
CA GLY A 8 -4.09 8.04 -3.10
C GLY A 8 -4.52 6.76 -2.44
N TYR A 9 -3.57 6.12 -1.83
CA TYR A 9 -3.79 4.83 -1.19
C TYR A 9 -2.74 4.61 -0.12
N LEU A 10 -2.98 3.63 0.73
CA LEU A 10 -2.03 3.21 1.74
C LEU A 10 -1.29 1.99 1.24
N LEU A 11 -0.02 1.88 1.60
CA LEU A 11 0.80 0.75 1.18
C LEU A 11 1.46 0.15 2.41
N PHE A 12 1.16 -1.11 2.68
CA PHE A 12 1.86 -1.89 3.70
C PHE A 12 3.06 -2.53 3.04
N LEU A 13 4.24 -2.09 3.45
CA LEU A 13 5.50 -2.62 2.93
C LEU A 13 6.03 -3.67 3.90
N TRP A 14 6.18 -4.88 3.41
CA TRP A 14 6.79 -5.94 4.20
C TRP A 14 8.30 -5.77 4.25
N SER A 15 8.87 -6.08 5.40
CA SER A 15 10.32 -6.18 5.54
C SER A 15 10.62 -7.25 6.57
N PRO A 16 11.87 -7.72 6.64
CA PRO A 16 12.23 -8.74 7.64
C PRO A 16 11.99 -8.31 9.07
N THR A 17 11.94 -7.01 9.33
CA THR A 17 11.74 -6.49 10.67
C THR A 17 10.29 -6.09 10.94
N GLY A 18 9.39 -6.27 9.98
CA GLY A 18 7.98 -5.95 10.17
C GLY A 18 7.41 -5.21 8.97
N TYR A 19 6.29 -4.53 9.22
CA TYR A 19 5.61 -3.78 8.16
C TYR A 19 5.76 -2.29 8.38
N THR A 20 5.83 -1.55 7.29
CA THR A 20 5.81 -0.09 7.32
C THR A 20 4.61 0.38 6.50
N LEU A 21 3.84 1.30 7.05
CA LEU A 21 2.69 1.85 6.37
C LEU A 21 3.08 3.18 5.73
N ARG A 22 2.80 3.31 4.44
CA ARG A 22 3.08 4.54 3.70
C ARG A 22 1.82 5.07 3.06
N GLU A 23 1.78 6.38 2.87
CA GLU A 23 0.70 7.04 2.14
C GLU A 23 1.26 7.49 0.80
N LEU A 24 0.59 7.09 -0.26
CA LEU A 24 1.04 7.40 -1.61
C LEU A 24 -0.10 8.02 -2.40
N ASP A 25 0.26 8.80 -3.42
CA ASP A 25 -0.72 9.42 -4.29
C ASP A 25 -0.93 8.56 -5.53
N GLY A 26 -2.07 8.77 -6.17
CA GLY A 26 -2.39 8.08 -7.41
C GLY A 26 -3.25 6.85 -7.17
N GLU A 27 -3.36 6.04 -8.20
CA GLU A 27 -4.18 4.84 -8.13
C GLU A 27 -3.41 3.68 -7.54
N PRO A 28 -4.05 2.85 -6.72
CA PRO A 28 -3.36 1.69 -6.17
C PRO A 28 -3.02 0.68 -7.27
N PRO A 29 -1.90 -0.02 -7.10
CA PRO A 29 -1.54 -1.07 -8.04
C PRO A 29 -2.47 -2.26 -7.89
N GLN A 30 -2.45 -3.13 -8.89
CA GLN A 30 -3.27 -4.32 -8.87
C GLN A 30 -2.57 -5.45 -8.15
N VAL A 31 -3.36 -6.41 -7.68
CA VAL A 31 -2.82 -7.62 -7.08
C VAL A 31 -1.94 -8.33 -8.12
N GLY A 32 -0.76 -8.73 -7.68
CA GLY A 32 0.22 -9.36 -8.56
C GLY A 32 1.26 -8.39 -9.10
N HIS A 33 1.06 -7.10 -8.91
CA HIS A 33 2.04 -6.11 -9.35
C HIS A 33 3.31 -6.25 -8.51
N GLU A 34 4.46 -6.24 -9.19
CA GLU A 34 5.75 -6.36 -8.52
C GLU A 34 6.46 -5.02 -8.54
N PHE A 35 7.15 -4.73 -7.45
CA PHE A 35 7.91 -3.49 -7.35
C PHE A 35 9.06 -3.69 -6.39
N GLU A 36 10.02 -2.77 -6.43
CA GLU A 36 11.20 -2.84 -5.59
C GLU A 36 11.18 -1.70 -4.59
N ASP A 37 11.53 -2.01 -3.35
CA ASP A 37 11.65 -0.99 -2.31
C ASP A 37 12.80 -1.37 -1.39
N GLY A 38 13.75 -0.45 -1.23
CA GLY A 38 14.86 -0.67 -0.32
C GLY A 38 15.71 -1.88 -0.66
N GLY A 39 15.82 -2.23 -1.93
CA GLY A 39 16.60 -3.37 -2.35
C GLY A 39 15.86 -4.69 -2.27
N HIS A 40 14.58 -4.66 -1.88
CA HIS A 40 13.78 -5.86 -1.79
C HIS A 40 12.72 -5.87 -2.87
N LEU A 41 12.51 -7.01 -3.48
CA LEU A 41 11.45 -7.17 -4.48
C LEU A 41 10.18 -7.60 -3.76
N LEU A 42 9.12 -6.86 -4.00
CA LEU A 42 7.84 -7.07 -3.33
C LEU A 42 6.75 -7.30 -4.35
N VAL A 43 5.69 -7.97 -3.92
CA VAL A 43 4.55 -8.21 -4.79
C VAL A 43 3.28 -7.85 -4.02
N VAL A 44 2.34 -7.23 -4.72
CA VAL A 44 1.05 -6.89 -4.13
C VAL A 44 0.29 -8.19 -3.90
N ASN A 45 -0.02 -8.47 -2.64
CA ASN A 45 -0.68 -9.70 -2.24
C ASN A 45 -2.19 -9.55 -2.21
N LYS A 46 -2.66 -8.42 -1.72
CA LYS A 46 -4.10 -8.17 -1.69
C LYS A 46 -4.35 -6.69 -1.48
N ILE A 47 -5.55 -6.26 -1.80
CA ILE A 47 -5.98 -4.89 -1.58
C ILE A 47 -7.23 -4.95 -0.73
N GLY A 48 -7.26 -4.18 0.34
CA GLY A 48 -8.37 -4.17 1.26
C GLY A 48 -8.67 -2.78 1.76
N ALA A 49 -9.40 -2.71 2.87
CA ALA A 49 -9.75 -1.45 3.48
C ALA A 49 -8.58 -0.94 4.33
N SER A 50 -8.54 0.39 4.50
CA SER A 50 -7.54 0.99 5.35
C SER A 50 -7.70 0.50 6.79
N PRO A 51 -6.60 0.21 7.49
CA PRO A 51 -6.69 -0.14 8.90
C PRO A 51 -6.89 1.07 9.80
N LEU A 52 -6.81 2.27 9.25
CA LEU A 52 -6.92 3.47 10.06
C LEU A 52 -8.39 3.85 10.26
N PRO A 53 -8.80 4.22 11.48
CA PRO A 53 -10.18 4.61 11.72
C PRO A 53 -10.58 5.81 10.88
N GLY A 54 -11.74 5.73 10.24
CA GLY A 54 -12.25 6.83 9.45
C GLY A 54 -11.60 7.03 8.11
N ASP A 55 -10.65 6.19 7.74
CA ASP A 55 -9.94 6.30 6.48
C ASP A 55 -10.61 5.39 5.46
N THR A 56 -11.02 5.96 4.33
CA THR A 56 -11.70 5.20 3.30
C THR A 56 -10.81 4.83 2.13
N ARG A 57 -9.53 5.15 2.20
CA ARG A 57 -8.62 4.82 1.11
C ARG A 57 -8.37 3.32 1.04
N ALA A 58 -8.00 2.84 -0.14
CA ALA A 58 -7.61 1.45 -0.29
C ALA A 58 -6.27 1.22 0.40
N CYS A 59 -6.09 0.04 0.94
CA CYS A 59 -4.83 -0.37 1.54
C CYS A 59 -4.27 -1.53 0.76
N VAL A 60 -3.07 -1.33 0.22
CA VAL A 60 -2.40 -2.33 -0.61
C VAL A 60 -1.44 -3.09 0.30
N PHE A 61 -1.60 -4.41 0.34
CA PHE A 61 -0.73 -5.25 1.15
C PHE A 61 0.30 -5.91 0.25
N SER A 62 1.57 -5.80 0.62
CA SER A 62 2.65 -6.39 -0.16
C SER A 62 3.46 -7.32 0.71
N VAL A 63 4.06 -8.30 0.07
CA VAL A 63 4.91 -9.27 0.76
C VAL A 63 6.19 -9.44 -0.03
N GLY A 64 7.21 -9.99 0.61
CA GLY A 64 8.46 -10.26 -0.05
C GLY A 64 8.28 -11.34 -1.11
N LYS A 65 8.91 -11.12 -2.24
CA LYS A 65 8.84 -12.07 -3.33
C LYS A 65 9.97 -13.07 -3.25
#